data_f600905f2f14b45ca17a169de28dad8f
#
_entry.id   f600905f2f14b45ca17a169de28dad8f
#
_cell.length_a   1.000
_cell.length_b   1.000
_cell.length_c   1.000
_cell.angle_alpha   90.00
_cell.angle_beta   90.00
_cell.angle_gamma   90.00
#
_symmetry.space_group_name_H-M   'P 1'
#
loop_
_entity.id
_entity.type
_entity.pdbx_description
1 polymer ?
#
loop_
_entity_poly.entity_id
_entity_poly.type
_entity_poly.pdbx_seq_one_letter_code
_entity_poly.pdbx_strand_id
1 'polypeptide(L)'
;MRKIYLRLKQYFDRLNTREQMLLSAILVVLTLWWLLDVIDGLGESARASVLAGRELENQQLWLDKEADYDTRMENALSNFDASKTYSGNQLLEIMDKIARDVDLKTTISRPVVRRGKVFTEHVLLVPISRTPMRTMIDFENTIKKHYPYLGIDYLLLEPEPSAPELLRGEMRVTSFELDTNT
;
A
#
# COMPACT_ATOMS: atom_id res chain seq x y z
N MET A 1 -26.79 55.17 4.12
CA MET A 1 -27.86 54.18 4.05
C MET A 1 -29.25 54.79 4.14
N ARG A 2 -29.56 55.71 5.05
CA ARG A 2 -30.89 56.32 5.24
C ARG A 2 -31.44 57.09 4.02
N LYS A 3 -30.58 57.77 3.23
CA LYS A 3 -30.99 58.51 2.02
C LYS A 3 -31.37 57.58 0.83
N ILE A 4 -30.80 56.40 0.73
CA ILE A 4 -31.08 55.42 -0.31
C ILE A 4 -32.45 54.79 -0.04
N TYR A 5 -32.71 54.41 1.22
CA TYR A 5 -33.97 53.88 1.66
C TYR A 5 -35.17 54.78 1.38
N LEU A 6 -35.01 56.11 1.67
CA LEU A 6 -36.04 57.12 1.44
C LEU A 6 -36.37 57.29 -0.06
N ARG A 7 -35.35 57.26 -0.92
CA ARG A 7 -35.56 57.31 -2.38
C ARG A 7 -36.26 56.07 -2.94
N LEU A 8 -35.83 54.88 -2.46
CA LEU A 8 -36.49 53.64 -2.86
C LEU A 8 -37.96 53.60 -2.44
N LYS A 9 -38.27 54.06 -1.23
CA LYS A 9 -39.65 54.15 -0.75
C LYS A 9 -40.50 55.09 -1.60
N GLN A 10 -39.99 56.26 -2.00
CA GLN A 10 -40.69 57.22 -2.87
C GLN A 10 -40.96 56.68 -4.29
N TYR A 11 -40.04 55.84 -4.81
CA TYR A 11 -40.27 55.16 -6.10
C TYR A 11 -41.32 54.05 -5.98
N PHE A 12 -41.30 53.29 -4.89
CA PHE A 12 -42.26 52.23 -4.61
C PHE A 12 -43.71 52.75 -4.47
N ASP A 13 -43.87 53.88 -3.79
CA ASP A 13 -45.20 54.53 -3.57
C ASP A 13 -45.78 55.16 -4.85
N ARG A 14 -44.98 55.34 -5.92
CA ARG A 14 -45.45 55.85 -7.23
C ARG A 14 -45.85 54.75 -8.23
N LEU A 15 -45.56 53.51 -7.91
CA LEU A 15 -45.88 52.36 -8.75
C LEU A 15 -47.37 51.97 -8.61
N ASN A 16 -47.95 51.46 -9.70
CA ASN A 16 -49.32 50.99 -9.70
C ASN A 16 -49.42 49.70 -8.84
N THR A 17 -50.58 49.46 -8.23
CA THR A 17 -50.78 48.30 -7.30
C THR A 17 -50.34 46.96 -7.89
N ARG A 18 -50.46 46.76 -9.19
CA ARG A 18 -50.01 45.58 -9.92
C ARG A 18 -48.48 45.46 -9.98
N GLU A 19 -47.79 46.60 -10.15
CA GLU A 19 -46.32 46.65 -10.22
C GLU A 19 -45.69 46.48 -8.87
N GLN A 20 -46.35 47.00 -7.81
CA GLN A 20 -45.93 46.78 -6.41
C GLN A 20 -46.00 45.29 -6.04
N MET A 21 -47.08 44.58 -6.45
CA MET A 21 -47.19 43.12 -6.23
C MET A 21 -46.13 42.34 -6.99
N LEU A 22 -45.85 42.70 -8.25
CA LEU A 22 -44.80 42.06 -9.05
C LEU A 22 -43.40 42.26 -8.43
N LEU A 23 -43.09 43.48 -8.02
CA LEU A 23 -41.79 43.81 -7.40
C LEU A 23 -41.59 43.11 -6.05
N SER A 24 -42.67 43.03 -5.24
CA SER A 24 -42.60 42.28 -3.96
C SER A 24 -42.43 40.77 -4.18
N ALA A 25 -43.11 40.20 -5.19
CA ALA A 25 -42.95 38.79 -5.54
C ALA A 25 -41.53 38.47 -6.02
N ILE A 26 -40.94 39.32 -6.88
CA ILE A 26 -39.55 39.15 -7.32
C ILE A 26 -38.59 39.24 -6.13
N LEU A 27 -38.79 40.15 -5.20
CA LEU A 27 -37.94 40.32 -4.03
C LEU A 27 -38.02 39.11 -3.09
N VAL A 28 -39.21 38.53 -2.92
CA VAL A 28 -39.41 37.29 -2.16
C VAL A 28 -38.69 36.11 -2.83
N VAL A 29 -38.79 35.97 -4.14
CA VAL A 29 -38.10 34.91 -4.88
C VAL A 29 -36.59 35.05 -4.76
N LEU A 30 -36.03 36.26 -4.89
CA LEU A 30 -34.59 36.51 -4.74
C LEU A 30 -34.13 36.23 -3.33
N THR A 31 -34.91 36.61 -2.30
CA THR A 31 -34.52 36.31 -0.89
C THR A 31 -34.56 34.82 -0.61
N LEU A 32 -35.58 34.10 -1.13
CA LEU A 32 -35.64 32.64 -1.01
C LEU A 32 -34.47 31.96 -1.71
N TRP A 33 -34.14 32.39 -2.92
CA TRP A 33 -32.99 31.84 -3.65
C TRP A 33 -31.66 32.07 -2.93
N TRP A 34 -31.45 33.30 -2.44
CA TRP A 34 -30.26 33.62 -1.65
C TRP A 34 -30.17 32.78 -0.33
N LEU A 35 -31.34 32.55 0.30
CA LEU A 35 -31.38 31.74 1.52
C LEU A 35 -30.99 30.28 1.26
N LEU A 36 -31.44 29.72 0.14
CA LEU A 36 -31.05 28.35 -0.27
C LEU A 36 -29.56 28.25 -0.57
N ASP A 37 -28.99 29.23 -1.26
CA ASP A 37 -27.55 29.28 -1.56
C ASP A 37 -26.71 29.34 -0.28
N VAL A 38 -27.11 30.12 0.73
CA VAL A 38 -26.46 30.19 2.04
C VAL A 38 -26.55 28.86 2.79
N ILE A 39 -27.70 28.18 2.75
CA ILE A 39 -27.88 26.88 3.41
C ILE A 39 -26.99 25.82 2.79
N ASP A 40 -26.90 25.77 1.46
CA ASP A 40 -26.03 24.83 0.75
C ASP A 40 -24.55 25.08 1.06
N GLY A 41 -24.10 26.33 1.10
CA GLY A 41 -22.74 26.69 1.47
C GLY A 41 -22.36 26.32 2.91
N LEU A 42 -23.28 26.42 3.85
CA LEU A 42 -23.08 25.98 5.23
C LEU A 42 -22.97 24.46 5.34
N GLY A 43 -23.73 23.72 4.53
CA GLY A 43 -23.65 22.26 4.47
C GLY A 43 -22.30 21.73 3.96
N GLU A 44 -21.74 22.37 2.93
CA GLU A 44 -20.40 22.00 2.42
C GLU A 44 -19.29 22.29 3.42
N SER A 45 -19.32 23.42 4.08
CA SER A 45 -18.33 23.79 5.10
C SER A 45 -18.33 22.82 6.28
N ALA A 46 -19.52 22.38 6.71
CA ALA A 46 -19.66 21.39 7.78
C ALA A 46 -19.12 20.02 7.37
N ARG A 47 -19.36 19.57 6.13
CA ARG A 47 -18.82 18.32 5.59
C ARG A 47 -17.30 18.36 5.45
N ALA A 48 -16.74 19.46 4.97
CA ALA A 48 -15.30 19.65 4.83
C ALA A 48 -14.60 19.58 6.20
N SER A 49 -15.16 20.18 7.23
CA SER A 49 -14.59 20.14 8.59
C SER A 49 -14.63 18.74 9.22
N VAL A 50 -15.69 17.95 8.97
CA VAL A 50 -15.79 16.55 9.43
C VAL A 50 -14.78 15.66 8.70
N LEU A 51 -14.59 15.85 7.39
CA LEU A 51 -13.59 15.10 6.62
C LEU A 51 -12.16 15.43 7.07
N ALA A 52 -11.86 16.71 7.28
CA ALA A 52 -10.56 17.15 7.80
C ALA A 52 -10.29 16.59 9.22
N GLY A 53 -11.32 16.53 10.07
CA GLY A 53 -11.22 15.91 11.39
C GLY A 53 -10.88 14.42 11.34
N ARG A 54 -11.51 13.67 10.44
CA ARG A 54 -11.23 12.23 10.24
C ARG A 54 -9.83 11.99 9.68
N GLU A 55 -9.37 12.87 8.80
CA GLU A 55 -8.01 12.76 8.26
C GLU A 55 -6.96 13.01 9.34
N LEU A 56 -7.16 14.00 10.21
CA LEU A 56 -6.29 14.25 11.36
C LEU A 56 -6.29 13.08 12.35
N GLU A 57 -7.44 12.50 12.63
CA GLU A 57 -7.55 11.32 13.50
C GLU A 57 -6.83 10.10 12.90
N ASN A 58 -6.95 9.87 11.59
CA ASN A 58 -6.19 8.85 10.89
C ASN A 58 -4.68 9.11 10.96
N GLN A 59 -4.23 10.35 10.75
CA GLN A 59 -2.82 10.70 10.85
C GLN A 59 -2.28 10.48 12.28
N GLN A 60 -3.05 10.82 13.31
CA GLN A 60 -2.66 10.55 14.70
C GLN A 60 -2.54 9.04 14.97
N LEU A 61 -3.48 8.23 14.47
CA LEU A 61 -3.42 6.78 14.58
C LEU A 61 -2.18 6.18 13.90
N TRP A 62 -1.72 6.78 12.81
CA TRP A 62 -0.48 6.35 12.14
C TRP A 62 0.76 6.74 12.95
N LEU A 63 0.80 7.95 13.53
CA LEU A 63 1.88 8.42 14.39
C LEU A 63 1.98 7.60 15.68
N ASP A 64 0.86 7.24 16.28
CA ASP A 64 0.83 6.38 17.49
C ASP A 64 1.36 4.98 17.19
N LYS A 65 1.14 4.49 15.96
CA LYS A 65 1.68 3.20 15.52
C LYS A 65 3.16 3.25 15.14
N GLU A 66 3.70 4.40 14.77
CA GLU A 66 5.10 4.56 14.35
C GLU A 66 6.04 4.06 15.46
N ALA A 67 5.83 4.47 16.70
CA ALA A 67 6.63 4.04 17.85
C ALA A 67 6.55 2.52 18.12
N ASP A 68 5.39 1.91 17.89
CA ASP A 68 5.20 0.46 18.00
C ASP A 68 5.93 -0.29 16.86
N TYR A 69 5.89 0.25 15.64
CA TYR A 69 6.64 -0.32 14.51
C TYR A 69 8.15 -0.19 14.72
N ASP A 70 8.64 0.95 15.20
CA ASP A 70 10.06 1.14 15.47
C ASP A 70 10.56 0.18 16.56
N THR A 71 9.79 0.03 17.63
CA THR A 71 10.11 -0.93 18.70
C THR A 71 10.11 -2.37 18.20
N ARG A 72 9.14 -2.75 17.36
CA ARG A 72 9.09 -4.10 16.76
C ARG A 72 10.23 -4.32 15.78
N MET A 73 10.57 -3.31 15.00
CA MET A 73 11.72 -3.37 14.08
C MET A 73 13.03 -3.53 14.84
N GLU A 74 13.25 -2.75 15.90
CA GLU A 74 14.44 -2.84 16.74
C GLU A 74 14.55 -4.21 17.44
N ASN A 75 13.45 -4.74 17.96
CA ASN A 75 13.38 -6.09 18.53
C ASN A 75 13.63 -7.17 17.47
N ALA A 76 13.10 -7.02 16.26
CA ALA A 76 13.36 -7.95 15.16
C ALA A 76 14.84 -7.91 14.74
N LEU A 77 15.43 -6.72 14.61
CA LEU A 77 16.83 -6.53 14.25
C LEU A 77 17.78 -7.04 15.36
N SER A 78 17.45 -6.87 16.64
CA SER A 78 18.27 -7.36 17.74
C SER A 78 18.35 -8.90 17.81
N ASN A 79 17.30 -9.58 17.35
CA ASN A 79 17.23 -11.03 17.23
C ASN A 79 17.81 -11.57 15.92
N PHE A 80 18.17 -10.66 15.00
CA PHE A 80 18.69 -11.02 13.68
C PHE A 80 20.23 -11.05 13.72
N ASP A 81 20.78 -12.23 13.53
CA ASP A 81 22.24 -12.44 13.56
C ASP A 81 22.82 -12.16 12.17
N ALA A 82 23.45 -10.99 12.00
CA ALA A 82 24.06 -10.58 10.74
C ALA A 82 25.12 -11.57 10.21
N SER A 83 25.75 -12.37 11.09
CA SER A 83 26.75 -13.36 10.68
C SER A 83 26.13 -14.56 9.95
N LYS A 84 24.83 -14.77 10.08
CA LYS A 84 24.09 -15.86 9.43
C LYS A 84 23.37 -15.43 8.16
N THR A 85 23.49 -14.16 7.78
CA THR A 85 22.91 -13.65 6.52
C THR A 85 23.70 -14.15 5.32
N TYR A 86 23.03 -14.29 4.20
CA TYR A 86 23.63 -14.76 2.96
C TYR A 86 23.75 -13.63 1.96
N SER A 87 24.96 -13.31 1.55
CA SER A 87 25.21 -12.45 0.38
C SER A 87 24.74 -13.16 -0.90
N GLY A 88 24.61 -12.42 -2.01
CA GLY A 88 24.14 -13.01 -3.27
C GLY A 88 24.95 -14.20 -3.76
N ASN A 89 26.27 -14.20 -3.55
CA ASN A 89 27.12 -15.34 -3.93
C ASN A 89 26.94 -16.54 -3.00
N GLN A 90 26.81 -16.29 -1.70
CA GLN A 90 26.56 -17.33 -0.70
C GLN A 90 25.16 -17.94 -0.89
N LEU A 91 24.15 -17.12 -1.25
CA LEU A 91 22.82 -17.59 -1.61
C LEU A 91 22.89 -18.56 -2.79
N LEU A 92 23.60 -18.20 -3.86
CA LEU A 92 23.77 -19.05 -5.04
C LEU A 92 24.44 -20.37 -4.66
N GLU A 93 25.54 -20.33 -3.88
CA GLU A 93 26.30 -21.53 -3.47
C GLU A 93 25.45 -22.47 -2.60
N ILE A 94 24.73 -21.94 -1.60
CA ILE A 94 23.90 -22.76 -0.73
C ILE A 94 22.71 -23.37 -1.47
N MET A 95 22.08 -22.60 -2.37
CA MET A 95 20.98 -23.10 -3.17
C MET A 95 21.41 -24.19 -4.14
N ASP A 96 22.58 -24.04 -4.77
CA ASP A 96 23.16 -25.04 -5.66
C ASP A 96 23.54 -26.32 -4.89
N LYS A 97 24.03 -26.18 -3.65
CA LYS A 97 24.28 -27.31 -2.77
C LYS A 97 22.99 -28.03 -2.38
N ILE A 98 21.96 -27.30 -1.92
CA ILE A 98 20.67 -27.88 -1.54
C ILE A 98 20.04 -28.59 -2.73
N ALA A 99 20.09 -28.00 -3.93
CA ALA A 99 19.53 -28.60 -5.14
C ALA A 99 20.23 -29.93 -5.49
N ARG A 100 21.56 -29.99 -5.35
CA ARG A 100 22.32 -31.26 -5.54
C ARG A 100 21.99 -32.30 -4.49
N ASP A 101 21.89 -31.90 -3.22
CA ASP A 101 21.64 -32.82 -2.10
C ASP A 101 20.29 -33.53 -2.22
N VAL A 102 19.27 -32.89 -2.84
CA VAL A 102 17.94 -33.45 -3.07
C VAL A 102 17.70 -33.94 -4.52
N ASP A 103 18.74 -33.98 -5.35
CA ASP A 103 18.68 -34.35 -6.79
C ASP A 103 17.67 -33.53 -7.60
N LEU A 104 17.59 -32.21 -7.29
CA LEU A 104 16.77 -31.27 -8.06
C LEU A 104 17.53 -30.81 -9.30
N LYS A 105 17.02 -31.20 -10.47
CA LYS A 105 17.57 -30.75 -11.77
C LYS A 105 17.13 -29.32 -12.08
N THR A 106 18.01 -28.36 -11.79
CA THR A 106 17.75 -26.96 -12.04
C THR A 106 18.99 -26.26 -12.55
N THR A 107 18.79 -25.14 -13.26
CA THR A 107 19.88 -24.24 -13.66
C THR A 107 19.63 -22.90 -12.98
N ILE A 108 20.30 -22.69 -11.87
CA ILE A 108 20.14 -21.50 -11.06
C ILE A 108 20.85 -20.31 -11.73
N SER A 109 20.16 -19.20 -11.93
CA SER A 109 20.72 -17.96 -12.47
C SER A 109 21.37 -17.12 -11.38
N ARG A 110 22.06 -16.03 -11.79
CA ARG A 110 22.62 -15.10 -10.82
C ARG A 110 21.53 -14.38 -10.04
N PRO A 111 21.71 -14.13 -8.71
CA PRO A 111 20.75 -13.40 -7.92
C PRO A 111 20.56 -11.96 -8.42
N VAL A 112 19.34 -11.49 -8.34
CA VAL A 112 19.00 -10.07 -8.52
C VAL A 112 19.13 -9.38 -7.18
N VAL A 113 19.85 -8.27 -7.13
CA VAL A 113 20.11 -7.50 -5.90
C VAL A 113 19.17 -6.31 -5.85
N ARG A 114 18.41 -6.19 -4.76
CA ARG A 114 17.55 -5.04 -4.45
C ARG A 114 18.06 -4.36 -3.20
N ARG A 115 18.57 -3.15 -3.36
CA ARG A 115 19.10 -2.38 -2.22
C ARG A 115 17.99 -1.57 -1.56
N GLY A 116 17.76 -1.80 -0.26
CA GLY A 116 16.93 -1.00 0.61
C GLY A 116 17.75 0.01 1.42
N LYS A 117 17.12 0.67 2.40
CA LYS A 117 17.80 1.60 3.31
C LYS A 117 18.55 0.88 4.45
N VAL A 118 18.08 -0.27 4.89
CA VAL A 118 18.56 -1.01 6.07
C VAL A 118 19.10 -2.37 5.68
N PHE A 119 18.55 -2.99 4.61
CA PHE A 119 19.02 -4.29 4.11
C PHE A 119 19.08 -4.32 2.61
N THR A 120 19.98 -5.15 2.12
CA THR A 120 20.05 -5.56 0.73
C THR A 120 19.35 -6.91 0.59
N GLU A 121 18.34 -6.98 -0.27
CA GLU A 121 17.63 -8.21 -0.61
C GLU A 121 18.28 -8.86 -1.84
N HIS A 122 18.59 -10.14 -1.72
CA HIS A 122 19.08 -10.98 -2.81
C HIS A 122 17.95 -11.93 -3.25
N VAL A 123 17.55 -11.85 -4.49
CA VAL A 123 16.43 -12.63 -5.07
C VAL A 123 16.98 -13.59 -6.09
N LEU A 124 16.74 -14.88 -5.90
CA LEU A 124 17.19 -15.96 -6.75
C LEU A 124 16.00 -16.67 -7.38
N LEU A 125 16.01 -16.81 -8.70
CA LEU A 125 15.03 -17.61 -9.43
C LEU A 125 15.54 -19.02 -9.62
N VAL A 126 14.77 -20.01 -9.18
CA VAL A 126 15.05 -21.44 -9.30
C VAL A 126 13.99 -22.06 -10.22
N PRO A 127 14.32 -22.27 -11.50
CA PRO A 127 13.42 -22.96 -12.42
C PRO A 127 13.32 -24.44 -12.05
N ILE A 128 12.11 -24.99 -12.11
CA ILE A 128 11.77 -26.37 -11.77
C ILE A 128 11.37 -27.07 -13.07
N SER A 129 12.01 -28.19 -13.37
CA SER A 129 11.72 -28.96 -14.59
C SER A 129 11.70 -30.43 -14.28
N ARG A 130 10.59 -31.11 -14.67
CA ARG A 130 10.40 -32.57 -14.59
C ARG A 130 10.78 -33.15 -13.23
N THR A 131 10.33 -32.52 -12.16
CA THR A 131 10.71 -32.84 -10.77
C THR A 131 9.55 -33.57 -10.05
N PRO A 132 9.80 -34.70 -9.40
CA PRO A 132 8.79 -35.34 -8.56
C PRO A 132 8.36 -34.47 -7.38
N MET A 133 7.10 -34.56 -6.97
CA MET A 133 6.57 -33.80 -5.82
C MET A 133 7.38 -34.03 -4.54
N ARG A 134 7.83 -35.26 -4.33
CA ARG A 134 8.66 -35.64 -3.16
C ARG A 134 9.96 -34.84 -3.09
N THR A 135 10.67 -34.72 -4.20
CA THR A 135 11.91 -33.92 -4.30
C THR A 135 11.64 -32.45 -3.97
N MET A 136 10.49 -31.90 -4.39
CA MET A 136 10.09 -30.54 -4.06
C MET A 136 9.84 -30.36 -2.56
N ILE A 137 9.20 -31.31 -1.92
CA ILE A 137 8.97 -31.30 -0.46
C ILE A 137 10.30 -31.38 0.31
N ASP A 138 11.20 -32.24 -0.13
CA ASP A 138 12.51 -32.40 0.50
C ASP A 138 13.37 -31.11 0.32
N PHE A 139 13.27 -30.48 -0.85
CA PHE A 139 13.91 -29.20 -1.13
C PHE A 139 13.37 -28.08 -0.23
N GLU A 140 12.06 -27.92 -0.15
CA GLU A 140 11.43 -26.94 0.75
C GLU A 140 11.81 -27.17 2.22
N ASN A 141 11.75 -28.41 2.69
CA ASN A 141 12.13 -28.76 4.05
C ASN A 141 13.59 -28.44 4.36
N THR A 142 14.47 -28.57 3.37
CA THR A 142 15.88 -28.22 3.53
C THR A 142 16.07 -26.70 3.59
N ILE A 143 15.39 -25.93 2.76
CA ILE A 143 15.39 -24.46 2.84
C ILE A 143 14.88 -24.00 4.21
N LYS A 144 13.79 -24.60 4.72
CA LYS A 144 13.22 -24.27 6.04
C LYS A 144 14.21 -24.36 7.19
N LYS A 145 15.24 -25.20 7.11
CA LYS A 145 16.30 -25.29 8.13
C LYS A 145 17.17 -24.02 8.20
N HIS A 146 17.14 -23.19 7.18
CA HIS A 146 17.87 -21.93 7.09
C HIS A 146 17.03 -20.69 7.42
N TYR A 147 15.74 -20.86 7.82
CA TYR A 147 14.94 -19.73 8.31
C TYR A 147 15.56 -19.12 9.58
N PRO A 148 15.40 -17.81 9.76
CA PRO A 148 14.71 -16.81 8.93
C PRO A 148 15.56 -16.21 7.80
N TYR A 149 16.77 -16.65 7.58
CA TYR A 149 17.76 -16.02 6.68
C TYR A 149 17.55 -16.35 5.20
N LEU A 150 16.88 -17.46 4.92
CA LEU A 150 16.38 -17.82 3.59
C LEU A 150 14.85 -17.91 3.61
N GLY A 151 14.21 -17.34 2.62
CA GLY A 151 12.74 -17.38 2.45
C GLY A 151 12.34 -17.78 1.04
N ILE A 152 11.16 -18.39 0.91
CA ILE A 152 10.51 -18.60 -0.37
C ILE A 152 9.45 -17.52 -0.52
N ASP A 153 9.66 -16.61 -1.46
CA ASP A 153 8.76 -15.47 -1.74
C ASP A 153 7.65 -15.85 -2.72
N TYR A 154 7.98 -16.72 -3.68
CA TYR A 154 7.05 -17.13 -4.72
C TYR A 154 7.28 -18.59 -5.13
N LEU A 155 6.20 -19.33 -5.37
CA LEU A 155 6.23 -20.69 -5.84
C LEU A 155 5.07 -20.91 -6.84
N LEU A 156 5.41 -21.27 -8.06
CA LEU A 156 4.47 -21.72 -9.09
C LEU A 156 4.83 -23.15 -9.50
N LEU A 157 3.91 -24.06 -9.35
CA LEU A 157 4.08 -25.45 -9.74
C LEU A 157 2.90 -25.89 -10.61
N GLU A 158 3.19 -26.50 -11.74
CA GLU A 158 2.22 -27.07 -12.65
C GLU A 158 2.62 -28.50 -13.00
N PRO A 159 1.69 -29.42 -13.25
CA PRO A 159 2.00 -30.74 -13.80
C PRO A 159 2.69 -30.61 -15.15
N GLU A 160 3.69 -31.45 -15.40
CA GLU A 160 4.32 -31.53 -16.72
C GLU A 160 3.33 -32.16 -17.74
N PRO A 161 3.00 -31.52 -18.87
CA PRO A 161 1.99 -32.04 -19.81
C PRO A 161 2.28 -33.42 -20.35
N SER A 162 3.55 -33.79 -20.48
CA SER A 162 4.00 -35.09 -21.01
C SER A 162 4.11 -36.18 -19.92
N ALA A 163 4.11 -35.80 -18.63
CA ALA A 163 4.30 -36.70 -17.50
C ALA A 163 3.65 -36.04 -16.25
N PRO A 164 2.33 -36.19 -16.04
CA PRO A 164 1.59 -35.49 -14.98
C PRO A 164 2.06 -35.76 -13.54
N GLU A 165 2.80 -36.83 -13.33
CA GLU A 165 3.46 -37.18 -12.05
C GLU A 165 4.70 -36.31 -11.76
N LEU A 166 5.20 -35.58 -12.76
CA LEU A 166 6.32 -34.65 -12.65
C LEU A 166 5.81 -33.21 -12.65
N LEU A 167 6.52 -32.35 -11.95
CA LEU A 167 6.22 -30.93 -11.83
C LEU A 167 7.17 -30.09 -12.66
N ARG A 168 6.66 -28.99 -13.18
CA ARG A 168 7.41 -27.90 -13.76
C ARG A 168 6.97 -26.59 -13.13
N GLY A 169 7.81 -25.58 -13.19
CA GLY A 169 7.46 -24.24 -12.68
C GLY A 169 8.66 -23.43 -12.29
N GLU A 170 8.47 -22.54 -11.36
CA GLU A 170 9.53 -21.70 -10.84
C GLU A 170 9.32 -21.40 -9.35
N MET A 171 10.43 -21.25 -8.64
CA MET A 171 10.47 -20.83 -7.26
C MET A 171 11.36 -19.60 -7.14
N ARG A 172 10.96 -18.64 -6.31
CA ARG A 172 11.77 -17.49 -5.95
C ARG A 172 12.21 -17.62 -4.51
N VAL A 173 13.53 -17.66 -4.32
CA VAL A 173 14.15 -17.70 -3.02
C VAL A 173 14.81 -16.37 -2.73
N THR A 174 14.62 -15.84 -1.53
CA THR A 174 15.16 -14.57 -1.08
C THR A 174 16.07 -14.74 0.12
N SER A 175 17.10 -13.92 0.21
CA SER A 175 17.90 -13.72 1.41
C SER A 175 18.09 -12.23 1.66
N PHE A 176 18.35 -11.88 2.92
CA PHE A 176 18.56 -10.50 3.35
C PHE A 176 19.96 -10.37 3.94
N GLU A 177 20.65 -9.32 3.54
CA GLU A 177 21.93 -8.90 4.08
C GLU A 177 21.77 -7.54 4.75
N LEU A 178 22.23 -7.39 6.01
CA LEU A 178 22.20 -6.11 6.69
C LEU A 178 23.32 -5.22 6.14
N ASP A 179 22.96 -4.03 5.66
CA ASP A 179 23.92 -3.00 5.30
C ASP A 179 24.52 -2.38 6.58
N THR A 180 25.67 -2.89 7.00
CA THR A 180 26.41 -2.42 8.18
C THR A 180 27.09 -1.05 7.97
N ASN A 181 26.88 -0.39 6.84
CA ASN A 181 27.47 0.90 6.47
C ASN A 181 26.50 2.08 6.62
N THR A 182 25.82 2.19 7.76
CA THR A 182 25.08 3.43 8.09
C THR A 182 25.70 4.13 9.27
#